data_cdb76586669d22f40a2e321a2199cbbc
#
_entry.id   cdb76586669d22f40a2e321a2199cbbc
#
_cell.length_a   1.000
_cell.length_b   1.000
_cell.length_c   1.000
_cell.angle_alpha   90.00
_cell.angle_beta   90.00
_cell.angle_gamma   90.00
#
_symmetry.space_group_name_H-M   'P 1'
#
loop_
_entity.id
_entity.type
_entity.pdbx_description
1 polymer ?
#
loop_
_entity_poly.entity_id
_entity_poly.type
_entity_poly.pdbx_seq_one_letter_code
_entity_poly.pdbx_strand_id
1 'polypeptide(L)'
;MNQPLKTSVKAPSHNGNQPIRVLQHNIIHQYENTNATFLKSSKELVDKMGLQPGITYFVYDEAIQFSNEHFGSQTPFVDGNKKIAIHETFLSYIWVMCYSMWVLYDEAVAKPMQNVQAGKEINKINKDLISSAQELLKYGKSLIKVFTPWDKQNLPNPEEFSTDEEFYIFRANGLFTMAINFILCHEFAHVEKEHIDQIMLRPVGSQERKVFEKEADDRAIELMLQGKNGKNDKSIDLGILIGLCSMLYFSESTSGGKHHPDTDVRIVNFLDQINPSNDDPIWGIAGLFFKIWDDQFNLNFVWPTQINDFKELFYNTLKQVEDKKKKS
;
A
#
# COMPACT_ATOMS: atom_id res chain seq x y z
N MET A 1 6.55 -24.01 26.82
CA MET A 1 5.40 -23.12 26.59
C MET A 1 4.70 -23.65 25.35
N ASN A 2 3.44 -24.12 25.49
CA ASN A 2 2.69 -24.64 24.34
C ASN A 2 2.25 -23.45 23.49
N GLN A 3 2.76 -23.36 22.26
CA GLN A 3 2.18 -22.45 21.27
C GLN A 3 0.73 -22.88 21.02
N PRO A 4 -0.22 -21.93 20.94
CA PRO A 4 -1.58 -22.28 20.57
C PRO A 4 -1.58 -22.89 19.18
N LEU A 5 -2.24 -24.03 19.03
CA LEU A 5 -2.48 -24.67 17.73
C LEU A 5 -3.17 -23.65 16.80
N LYS A 6 -2.48 -23.26 15.74
CA LYS A 6 -3.09 -22.47 14.66
C LYS A 6 -4.21 -23.31 14.05
N THR A 7 -5.45 -22.97 14.36
CA THR A 7 -6.60 -23.53 13.65
C THR A 7 -6.65 -22.86 12.28
N SER A 8 -6.18 -23.55 11.24
CA SER A 8 -6.23 -23.05 9.88
C SER A 8 -7.68 -22.89 9.42
N VAL A 9 -8.10 -21.65 9.19
CA VAL A 9 -9.20 -21.43 8.27
C VAL A 9 -8.64 -21.82 6.91
N LYS A 10 -9.10 -22.94 6.34
CA LYS A 10 -8.65 -23.40 5.02
C LYS A 10 -9.10 -22.39 3.98
N ALA A 11 -8.23 -21.47 3.63
CA ALA A 11 -8.32 -20.75 2.37
C ALA A 11 -8.26 -21.74 1.20
N PRO A 12 -8.85 -21.44 0.03
CA PRO A 12 -8.74 -22.31 -1.12
C PRO A 12 -7.27 -22.61 -1.41
N SER A 13 -6.94 -23.89 -1.58
CA SER A 13 -5.57 -24.32 -1.85
C SER A 13 -5.06 -23.69 -3.15
N HIS A 14 -3.89 -23.08 -3.09
CA HIS A 14 -3.18 -22.55 -4.27
C HIS A 14 -1.87 -23.31 -4.46
N ASN A 15 -1.39 -23.32 -5.70
CA ASN A 15 -0.07 -23.84 -6.01
C ASN A 15 0.98 -22.73 -5.76
N GLY A 16 1.90 -22.96 -4.81
CA GLY A 16 3.02 -22.08 -4.56
C GLY A 16 3.23 -21.73 -3.08
N ASN A 17 4.31 -21.01 -2.79
CA ASN A 17 4.80 -20.78 -1.43
C ASN A 17 4.35 -19.45 -0.81
N GLN A 18 3.84 -18.52 -1.62
CA GLN A 18 3.45 -17.20 -1.16
C GLN A 18 1.98 -17.18 -0.71
N PRO A 19 1.70 -16.90 0.57
CA PRO A 19 0.35 -16.92 1.10
C PRO A 19 -0.56 -15.84 0.50
N ILE A 20 0.02 -14.82 -0.11
CA ILE A 20 -0.73 -13.72 -0.75
C ILE A 20 -1.62 -14.20 -1.90
N ARG A 21 -1.35 -15.36 -2.49
CA ARG A 21 -2.09 -15.92 -3.63
C ARG A 21 -3.55 -16.20 -3.31
N VAL A 22 -3.89 -16.46 -2.04
CA VAL A 22 -5.29 -16.67 -1.61
C VAL A 22 -6.16 -15.43 -1.84
N LEU A 23 -5.57 -14.25 -2.01
CA LEU A 23 -6.27 -12.98 -2.21
C LEU A 23 -6.40 -12.57 -3.69
N GLN A 24 -5.91 -13.34 -4.65
CA GLN A 24 -5.97 -12.97 -6.07
C GLN A 24 -7.41 -12.72 -6.55
N HIS A 25 -8.36 -13.56 -6.17
CA HIS A 25 -9.77 -13.35 -6.53
C HIS A 25 -10.35 -12.07 -5.92
N ASN A 26 -9.94 -11.72 -4.72
CA ASN A 26 -10.37 -10.47 -4.06
C ASN A 26 -9.87 -9.25 -4.83
N ILE A 27 -8.61 -9.29 -5.32
CA ILE A 27 -8.04 -8.22 -6.13
C ILE A 27 -8.84 -8.04 -7.42
N ILE A 28 -9.06 -9.11 -8.18
CA ILE A 28 -9.78 -9.06 -9.45
C ILE A 28 -11.21 -8.56 -9.21
N HIS A 29 -11.90 -9.16 -8.24
CA HIS A 29 -13.27 -8.77 -7.91
C HIS A 29 -13.38 -7.28 -7.53
N GLN A 30 -12.46 -6.77 -6.69
CA GLN A 30 -12.48 -5.37 -6.30
C GLN A 30 -12.17 -4.45 -7.48
N TYR A 31 -11.21 -4.83 -8.33
CA TYR A 31 -10.87 -4.05 -9.52
C TYR A 31 -12.04 -3.93 -10.50
N GLU A 32 -12.72 -5.02 -10.81
CA GLU A 32 -13.91 -5.01 -11.65
C GLU A 32 -15.07 -4.21 -11.05
N ASN A 33 -15.13 -4.10 -9.72
CA ASN A 33 -16.18 -3.41 -8.95
C ASN A 33 -15.67 -2.13 -8.29
N THR A 34 -14.67 -1.47 -8.85
CA THR A 34 -14.11 -0.20 -8.32
C THR A 34 -15.21 0.83 -8.12
N ASN A 35 -16.11 0.97 -9.09
CA ASN A 35 -17.35 1.75 -8.99
C ASN A 35 -18.42 1.17 -9.94
N ALA A 36 -19.64 1.70 -9.90
CA ALA A 36 -20.77 1.17 -10.63
C ALA A 36 -20.60 1.14 -12.17
N THR A 37 -19.72 1.97 -12.73
CA THR A 37 -19.51 2.10 -14.17
C THR A 37 -18.16 1.54 -14.64
N PHE A 38 -17.26 1.22 -13.73
CA PHE A 38 -15.87 0.90 -14.04
C PHE A 38 -15.73 -0.29 -15.00
N LEU A 39 -16.45 -1.38 -14.75
CA LEU A 39 -16.37 -2.57 -15.61
C LEU A 39 -16.80 -2.26 -17.06
N LYS A 40 -17.80 -1.37 -17.23
CA LYS A 40 -18.21 -0.92 -18.59
C LYS A 40 -17.11 -0.08 -19.24
N SER A 41 -16.56 0.88 -18.51
CA SER A 41 -15.48 1.74 -19.00
C SER A 41 -14.24 0.92 -19.37
N SER A 42 -13.87 -0.08 -18.57
CA SER A 42 -12.73 -0.95 -18.87
C SER A 42 -12.95 -1.79 -20.13
N LYS A 43 -14.15 -2.29 -20.36
CA LYS A 43 -14.49 -2.99 -21.62
C LYS A 43 -14.38 -2.05 -22.84
N GLU A 44 -14.85 -0.82 -22.71
CA GLU A 44 -14.72 0.16 -23.79
C GLU A 44 -13.24 0.49 -24.09
N LEU A 45 -12.38 0.48 -23.10
CA LEU A 45 -10.93 0.66 -23.30
C LEU A 45 -10.28 -0.55 -23.99
N VAL A 46 -10.71 -1.76 -23.68
CA VAL A 46 -10.26 -2.96 -24.42
C VAL A 46 -10.59 -2.81 -25.90
N ASP A 47 -11.80 -2.39 -26.22
CA ASP A 47 -12.29 -2.30 -27.61
C ASP A 47 -11.68 -1.12 -28.38
N LYS A 48 -11.54 0.05 -27.72
CA LYS A 48 -11.15 1.30 -28.40
C LYS A 48 -9.67 1.65 -28.28
N MET A 49 -9.05 1.33 -27.12
CA MET A 49 -7.71 1.78 -26.77
C MET A 49 -6.70 0.62 -26.76
N GLY A 50 -7.14 -0.60 -26.99
CA GLY A 50 -6.29 -1.78 -27.04
C GLY A 50 -5.78 -2.25 -25.69
N LEU A 51 -6.43 -1.86 -24.57
CA LEU A 51 -6.12 -2.42 -23.25
C LEU A 51 -6.26 -3.94 -23.31
N GLN A 52 -5.22 -4.67 -22.92
CA GLN A 52 -5.28 -6.11 -22.92
C GLN A 52 -6.10 -6.61 -21.72
N PRO A 53 -7.06 -7.52 -21.93
CA PRO A 53 -7.90 -8.02 -20.84
C PRO A 53 -7.07 -8.82 -19.83
N GLY A 54 -7.44 -8.67 -18.56
CA GLY A 54 -6.81 -9.36 -17.44
C GLY A 54 -5.50 -8.73 -16.98
N ILE A 55 -5.00 -9.26 -15.88
CA ILE A 55 -3.78 -8.81 -15.21
C ILE A 55 -2.75 -9.92 -15.30
N THR A 56 -1.53 -9.60 -15.69
CA THR A 56 -0.41 -10.55 -15.65
C THR A 56 0.16 -10.59 -14.24
N TYR A 57 0.10 -11.75 -13.62
CA TYR A 57 0.76 -12.02 -12.34
C TYR A 57 2.11 -12.66 -12.59
N PHE A 58 3.18 -11.99 -12.24
CA PHE A 58 4.51 -12.59 -12.19
C PHE A 58 4.64 -13.32 -10.85
N VAL A 59 4.73 -14.64 -10.97
CA VAL A 59 4.90 -15.54 -9.84
C VAL A 59 6.37 -15.78 -9.62
N TYR A 60 6.78 -15.82 -8.35
CA TYR A 60 8.14 -16.17 -8.01
C TYR A 60 8.32 -17.70 -8.13
N ASP A 61 9.18 -18.12 -9.03
CA ASP A 61 9.62 -19.51 -9.15
C ASP A 61 11.02 -19.65 -8.53
N GLU A 62 11.25 -20.67 -7.70
CA GLU A 62 12.55 -20.93 -7.10
C GLU A 62 13.65 -21.12 -8.16
N ALA A 63 13.32 -21.60 -9.36
CA ALA A 63 14.23 -21.70 -10.48
C ALA A 63 14.66 -20.32 -11.04
N ILE A 64 13.86 -19.29 -10.87
CA ILE A 64 14.12 -17.91 -11.33
C ILE A 64 14.93 -17.12 -10.29
N GLN A 65 14.99 -17.54 -9.03
CA GLN A 65 15.75 -16.88 -7.96
C GLN A 65 17.23 -16.68 -8.28
N PHE A 66 17.77 -17.49 -9.13
CA PHE A 66 19.19 -17.46 -9.50
C PHE A 66 19.49 -16.63 -10.76
N SER A 67 18.49 -16.13 -11.46
CA SER A 67 18.70 -15.19 -12.55
C SER A 67 18.83 -13.78 -12.00
N ASN A 68 19.90 -13.07 -12.34
CA ASN A 68 20.19 -11.70 -11.88
C ASN A 68 19.14 -10.65 -12.31
N GLU A 69 18.06 -11.05 -12.95
CA GLU A 69 17.07 -10.15 -13.55
C GLU A 69 15.84 -9.87 -12.68
N HIS A 70 15.70 -10.54 -11.51
CA HIS A 70 14.47 -10.48 -10.71
C HIS A 70 14.75 -10.25 -9.22
N PHE A 71 15.47 -9.20 -8.89
CA PHE A 71 15.70 -8.81 -7.50
C PHE A 71 14.68 -7.77 -7.03
N GLY A 72 14.11 -8.02 -5.86
CA GLY A 72 13.29 -7.07 -5.12
C GLY A 72 11.81 -7.06 -5.50
N SER A 73 11.09 -6.10 -4.93
CA SER A 73 9.69 -5.85 -5.25
C SER A 73 9.62 -5.02 -6.52
N GLN A 74 9.26 -5.64 -7.63
CA GLN A 74 8.98 -4.89 -8.84
C GLN A 74 7.62 -4.20 -8.70
N THR A 75 7.61 -2.89 -8.85
CA THR A 75 6.36 -2.13 -8.87
C THR A 75 5.50 -2.56 -10.05
N PRO A 76 4.18 -2.50 -9.94
CA PRO A 76 3.28 -2.70 -11.05
C PRO A 76 3.59 -1.77 -12.22
N PHE A 77 3.22 -2.19 -13.42
CA PHE A 77 3.40 -1.40 -14.62
C PHE A 77 2.40 -1.83 -15.70
N VAL A 78 2.19 -0.97 -16.65
CA VAL A 78 1.55 -1.32 -17.92
C VAL A 78 2.62 -1.41 -19.01
N ASP A 79 2.65 -2.53 -19.74
CA ASP A 79 3.66 -2.76 -20.79
C ASP A 79 3.31 -2.04 -22.11
N GLY A 80 4.23 -2.09 -23.08
CA GLY A 80 4.04 -1.51 -24.41
C GLY A 80 2.88 -2.15 -25.20
N ASN A 81 2.42 -3.32 -24.82
CA ASN A 81 1.23 -3.96 -25.38
C ASN A 81 -0.05 -3.58 -24.62
N LYS A 82 0.03 -2.63 -23.69
CA LYS A 82 -1.07 -2.17 -22.85
C LYS A 82 -1.65 -3.25 -21.95
N LYS A 83 -0.79 -4.15 -21.45
CA LYS A 83 -1.14 -5.15 -20.44
C LYS A 83 -0.65 -4.73 -19.08
N ILE A 84 -1.57 -4.71 -18.10
CA ILE A 84 -1.24 -4.44 -16.70
C ILE A 84 -0.57 -5.67 -16.10
N ALA A 85 0.55 -5.47 -15.45
CA ALA A 85 1.35 -6.50 -14.83
C ALA A 85 1.67 -6.16 -13.38
N ILE A 86 1.67 -7.18 -12.52
CA ILE A 86 1.98 -7.04 -11.09
C ILE A 86 2.81 -8.23 -10.61
N HIS A 87 3.78 -7.96 -9.77
CA HIS A 87 4.67 -8.98 -9.24
C HIS A 87 4.19 -9.46 -7.86
N GLU A 88 4.21 -10.74 -7.63
CA GLU A 88 3.79 -11.36 -6.35
C GLU A 88 4.60 -10.86 -5.15
N THR A 89 5.89 -10.55 -5.33
CA THR A 89 6.74 -9.95 -4.28
C THR A 89 6.20 -8.59 -3.85
N PHE A 90 5.73 -7.78 -4.81
CA PHE A 90 5.11 -6.48 -4.51
C PHE A 90 3.76 -6.65 -3.80
N LEU A 91 2.95 -7.62 -4.23
CA LEU A 91 1.71 -7.94 -3.51
C LEU A 91 1.98 -8.32 -2.05
N SER A 92 2.98 -9.19 -1.83
CA SER A 92 3.41 -9.58 -0.49
C SER A 92 3.87 -8.38 0.34
N TYR A 93 4.67 -7.50 -0.26
CA TYR A 93 5.12 -6.26 0.37
C TYR A 93 3.93 -5.36 0.79
N ILE A 94 2.97 -5.09 -0.10
CA ILE A 94 1.82 -4.24 0.22
C ILE A 94 0.95 -4.86 1.32
N TRP A 95 0.74 -6.18 1.31
CA TRP A 95 -0.02 -6.83 2.37
C TRP A 95 0.66 -6.67 3.73
N VAL A 96 1.98 -6.86 3.78
CA VAL A 96 2.77 -6.62 4.98
C VAL A 96 2.60 -5.18 5.49
N MET A 97 2.63 -4.19 4.60
CA MET A 97 2.41 -2.80 4.97
C MET A 97 1.02 -2.59 5.56
N CYS A 98 -0.02 -3.16 4.95
CA CYS A 98 -1.39 -3.08 5.46
C CYS A 98 -1.53 -3.68 6.85
N TYR A 99 -1.03 -4.90 7.06
CA TYR A 99 -1.11 -5.57 8.35
C TYR A 99 -0.31 -4.83 9.42
N SER A 100 0.97 -4.59 9.15
CA SER A 100 1.88 -4.04 10.16
C SER A 100 1.48 -2.62 10.57
N MET A 101 1.14 -1.76 9.61
CA MET A 101 0.74 -0.39 9.93
C MET A 101 -0.59 -0.34 10.67
N TRP A 102 -1.53 -1.21 10.30
CA TRP A 102 -2.80 -1.27 11.01
C TRP A 102 -2.63 -1.76 12.45
N VAL A 103 -1.90 -2.85 12.67
CA VAL A 103 -1.64 -3.37 14.03
C VAL A 103 -0.90 -2.35 14.87
N LEU A 104 0.17 -1.77 14.36
CA LEU A 104 0.97 -0.78 15.10
C LEU A 104 0.15 0.46 15.45
N TYR A 105 -0.67 0.96 14.52
CA TYR A 105 -1.55 2.09 14.80
C TYR A 105 -2.63 1.73 15.83
N ASP A 106 -3.34 0.63 15.65
CA ASP A 106 -4.46 0.24 16.53
C ASP A 106 -3.99 -0.03 17.96
N GLU A 107 -2.92 -0.84 18.12
CA GLU A 107 -2.44 -1.25 19.44
C GLU A 107 -1.63 -0.18 20.16
N ALA A 108 -0.76 0.56 19.45
CA ALA A 108 0.14 1.51 20.10
C ALA A 108 -0.40 2.95 20.14
N VAL A 109 -1.43 3.28 19.34
CA VAL A 109 -1.96 4.64 19.22
C VAL A 109 -3.46 4.70 19.51
N ALA A 110 -4.29 4.04 18.69
CA ALA A 110 -5.74 4.23 18.76
C ALA A 110 -6.35 3.70 20.05
N LYS A 111 -6.06 2.48 20.47
CA LYS A 111 -6.58 1.89 21.70
C LYS A 111 -6.15 2.65 22.96
N PRO A 112 -4.86 3.00 23.16
CA PRO A 112 -4.46 3.84 24.27
C PRO A 112 -5.21 5.18 24.32
N MET A 113 -5.37 5.87 23.20
CA MET A 113 -6.10 7.15 23.14
C MET A 113 -7.57 7.00 23.51
N GLN A 114 -8.25 5.98 22.95
CA GLN A 114 -9.66 5.69 23.27
C GLN A 114 -9.86 5.40 24.76
N ASN A 115 -8.94 4.68 25.39
CA ASN A 115 -9.01 4.39 26.82
C ASN A 115 -8.85 5.66 27.68
N VAL A 116 -7.89 6.51 27.36
CA VAL A 116 -7.71 7.80 28.02
C VAL A 116 -8.95 8.68 27.89
N GLN A 117 -9.51 8.79 26.68
CA GLN A 117 -10.74 9.56 26.44
C GLN A 117 -11.96 9.00 27.20
N ALA A 118 -12.01 7.68 27.39
CA ALA A 118 -13.07 7.01 28.14
C ALA A 118 -12.86 7.03 29.65
N GLY A 119 -11.80 7.65 30.16
CA GLY A 119 -11.43 7.65 31.59
C GLY A 119 -11.06 6.27 32.13
N LYS A 120 -10.66 5.34 31.26
CA LYS A 120 -10.23 3.99 31.62
C LYS A 120 -8.71 3.97 31.78
N GLU A 121 -8.22 3.02 32.60
CA GLU A 121 -6.79 2.73 32.61
C GLU A 121 -6.32 2.35 31.20
N ILE A 122 -5.10 2.79 30.85
CA ILE A 122 -4.46 2.39 29.60
C ILE A 122 -4.37 0.85 29.64
N ASN A 123 -5.19 0.18 28.83
CA ASN A 123 -5.15 -1.27 28.70
C ASN A 123 -3.74 -1.71 28.37
N LYS A 124 -3.33 -2.87 28.87
CA LYS A 124 -2.04 -3.45 28.48
C LYS A 124 -1.96 -3.53 26.97
N ILE A 125 -1.01 -2.78 26.42
CA ILE A 125 -0.62 -2.89 25.02
C ILE A 125 -0.27 -4.36 24.75
N ASN A 126 -0.81 -4.94 23.69
CA ASN A 126 -0.48 -6.31 23.29
C ASN A 126 0.92 -6.33 22.65
N LYS A 127 1.94 -6.52 23.53
CA LYS A 127 3.35 -6.48 23.10
C LYS A 127 3.71 -7.59 22.13
N ASP A 128 3.08 -8.76 22.25
CA ASP A 128 3.36 -9.90 21.38
C ASP A 128 2.86 -9.61 19.96
N LEU A 129 1.67 -9.04 19.85
CA LEU A 129 1.11 -8.64 18.55
C LEU A 129 1.92 -7.52 17.89
N ILE A 130 2.36 -6.52 18.67
CA ILE A 130 3.23 -5.45 18.17
C ILE A 130 4.57 -6.03 17.70
N SER A 131 5.19 -6.92 18.49
CA SER A 131 6.45 -7.56 18.10
C SER A 131 6.31 -8.36 16.80
N SER A 132 5.24 -9.13 16.68
CA SER A 132 4.91 -9.90 15.47
C SER A 132 4.73 -8.99 14.24
N ALA A 133 4.02 -7.86 14.40
CA ALA A 133 3.85 -6.88 13.32
C ALA A 133 5.17 -6.20 12.93
N GLN A 134 6.07 -5.94 13.88
CA GLN A 134 7.40 -5.38 13.61
C GLN A 134 8.31 -6.37 12.88
N GLU A 135 8.27 -7.65 13.25
CA GLU A 135 9.02 -8.71 12.55
C GLU A 135 8.52 -8.89 11.12
N LEU A 136 7.20 -8.91 10.95
CA LEU A 136 6.59 -8.95 9.63
C LEU A 136 6.98 -7.73 8.79
N LEU A 137 6.96 -6.53 9.38
CA LEU A 137 7.39 -5.30 8.70
C LEU A 137 8.86 -5.37 8.25
N LYS A 138 9.72 -5.94 9.08
CA LYS A 138 11.13 -6.17 8.73
C LYS A 138 11.25 -7.12 7.53
N TYR A 139 10.46 -8.20 7.50
CA TYR A 139 10.36 -9.09 6.36
C TYR A 139 9.89 -8.34 5.10
N GLY A 140 8.79 -7.57 5.17
CA GLY A 140 8.29 -6.80 4.03
C GLY A 140 9.34 -5.83 3.47
N LYS A 141 10.06 -5.12 4.34
CA LYS A 141 11.16 -4.22 3.91
C LYS A 141 12.31 -4.97 3.23
N SER A 142 12.58 -6.22 3.59
CA SER A 142 13.60 -7.02 2.90
C SER A 142 13.20 -7.36 1.46
N LEU A 143 11.91 -7.49 1.18
CA LEU A 143 11.37 -7.77 -0.16
C LEU A 143 11.65 -6.65 -1.17
N ILE A 144 11.91 -5.43 -0.71
CA ILE A 144 12.32 -4.31 -1.59
C ILE A 144 13.67 -4.58 -2.24
N LYS A 145 14.55 -5.32 -1.56
CA LYS A 145 15.92 -5.58 -2.00
C LYS A 145 16.05 -6.91 -2.74
N VAL A 146 15.40 -7.94 -2.20
CA VAL A 146 15.52 -9.31 -2.72
C VAL A 146 14.28 -10.11 -2.29
N PHE A 147 13.80 -10.99 -3.16
CA PHE A 147 12.79 -11.95 -2.77
C PHE A 147 13.28 -12.87 -1.67
N THR A 148 12.42 -13.07 -0.67
CA THR A 148 12.63 -14.04 0.42
C THR A 148 11.34 -14.82 0.60
N PRO A 149 11.37 -16.16 0.69
CA PRO A 149 10.20 -16.97 0.98
C PRO A 149 9.52 -16.52 2.28
N TRP A 150 8.20 -16.55 2.31
CA TRP A 150 7.43 -16.20 3.50
C TRP A 150 7.49 -17.33 4.53
N ASP A 151 7.93 -17.04 5.73
CA ASP A 151 7.85 -17.97 6.85
C ASP A 151 6.41 -17.98 7.41
N LYS A 152 5.56 -18.82 6.82
CA LYS A 152 4.13 -18.92 7.18
C LYS A 152 3.90 -19.42 8.60
N GLN A 153 4.87 -20.12 9.20
CA GLN A 153 4.73 -20.65 10.55
C GLN A 153 4.94 -19.60 11.64
N ASN A 154 5.85 -18.65 11.38
CA ASN A 154 6.28 -17.68 12.38
C ASN A 154 5.80 -16.25 12.08
N LEU A 155 5.46 -15.94 10.84
CA LEU A 155 4.97 -14.61 10.45
C LEU A 155 3.47 -14.62 10.16
N PRO A 156 2.73 -13.57 10.59
CA PRO A 156 1.34 -13.38 10.19
C PRO A 156 1.17 -13.44 8.67
N ASN A 157 0.12 -14.09 8.21
CA ASN A 157 -0.15 -14.23 6.78
C ASN A 157 -1.65 -14.44 6.50
N PRO A 158 -2.13 -14.17 5.28
CA PRO A 158 -3.56 -14.27 4.95
C PRO A 158 -4.08 -15.69 4.77
N GLU A 159 -3.22 -16.71 4.73
CA GLU A 159 -3.59 -18.10 4.45
C GLU A 159 -3.76 -18.93 5.73
N GLU A 160 -2.85 -18.73 6.69
CA GLU A 160 -2.81 -19.49 7.93
C GLU A 160 -2.71 -18.53 9.13
N PHE A 161 -3.74 -18.46 9.96
CA PHE A 161 -3.80 -17.57 11.11
C PHE A 161 -4.62 -18.16 12.25
N SER A 162 -4.39 -17.71 13.47
CA SER A 162 -5.16 -18.08 14.65
C SER A 162 -6.44 -17.24 14.77
N THR A 163 -7.39 -17.71 15.60
CA THR A 163 -8.60 -16.94 15.91
C THR A 163 -8.28 -15.56 16.53
N ASP A 164 -7.19 -15.46 17.30
CA ASP A 164 -6.77 -14.19 17.93
C ASP A 164 -6.23 -13.18 16.91
N GLU A 165 -5.70 -13.66 15.78
CA GLU A 165 -5.20 -12.83 14.68
C GLU A 165 -6.30 -12.46 13.67
N GLU A 166 -7.41 -13.19 13.64
CA GLU A 166 -8.46 -13.11 12.61
C GLU A 166 -8.91 -11.68 12.33
N PHE A 167 -9.16 -10.90 13.38
CA PHE A 167 -9.59 -9.50 13.23
C PHE A 167 -8.59 -8.66 12.42
N TYR A 168 -7.30 -8.78 12.74
CA TYR A 168 -6.25 -8.02 12.06
C TYR A 168 -5.97 -8.54 10.65
N ILE A 169 -6.04 -9.85 10.46
CA ILE A 169 -5.88 -10.47 9.14
C ILE A 169 -6.99 -10.02 8.18
N PHE A 170 -8.25 -10.07 8.60
CA PHE A 170 -9.37 -9.65 7.75
C PHE A 170 -9.31 -8.14 7.46
N ARG A 171 -8.91 -7.34 8.45
CA ARG A 171 -8.72 -5.92 8.23
C ARG A 171 -7.59 -5.64 7.25
N ALA A 172 -6.46 -6.31 7.39
CA ALA A 172 -5.35 -6.20 6.46
C ALA A 172 -5.73 -6.66 5.04
N ASN A 173 -6.48 -7.75 4.90
CA ASN A 173 -6.97 -8.23 3.60
C ASN A 173 -7.84 -7.18 2.91
N GLY A 174 -8.75 -6.53 3.66
CA GLY A 174 -9.57 -5.45 3.12
C GLY A 174 -8.76 -4.25 2.68
N LEU A 175 -7.84 -3.75 3.52
CA LEU A 175 -6.96 -2.63 3.20
C LEU A 175 -6.05 -2.94 2.02
N PHE A 176 -5.47 -4.13 1.98
CA PHE A 176 -4.64 -4.62 0.89
C PHE A 176 -5.40 -4.64 -0.44
N THR A 177 -6.62 -5.15 -0.43
CA THR A 177 -7.44 -5.19 -1.64
C THR A 177 -7.71 -3.79 -2.17
N MET A 178 -7.97 -2.80 -1.30
CA MET A 178 -8.14 -1.40 -1.69
C MET A 178 -6.83 -0.75 -2.15
N ALA A 179 -5.70 -1.03 -1.50
CA ALA A 179 -4.40 -0.50 -1.90
C ALA A 179 -3.98 -1.01 -3.29
N ILE A 180 -4.17 -2.30 -3.55
CA ILE A 180 -3.88 -2.86 -4.87
C ILE A 180 -4.87 -2.34 -5.92
N ASN A 181 -6.15 -2.17 -5.55
CA ASN A 181 -7.12 -1.57 -6.47
C ASN A 181 -6.72 -0.15 -6.90
N PHE A 182 -6.24 0.69 -5.98
CA PHE A 182 -5.70 2.01 -6.31
C PHE A 182 -4.56 1.91 -7.34
N ILE A 183 -3.62 1.01 -7.11
CA ILE A 183 -2.47 0.81 -7.98
C ILE A 183 -2.92 0.33 -9.37
N LEU A 184 -3.84 -0.62 -9.44
CA LEU A 184 -4.38 -1.11 -10.71
C LEU A 184 -5.16 -0.02 -11.47
N CYS A 185 -5.90 0.83 -10.77
CA CYS A 185 -6.56 1.99 -11.36
C CYS A 185 -5.56 3.04 -11.88
N HIS A 186 -4.41 3.19 -11.22
CA HIS A 186 -3.32 4.03 -11.69
C HIS A 186 -2.75 3.50 -13.02
N GLU A 187 -2.44 2.21 -13.10
CA GLU A 187 -1.97 1.59 -14.35
C GLU A 187 -3.03 1.65 -15.46
N PHE A 188 -4.30 1.45 -15.12
CA PHE A 188 -5.42 1.62 -16.03
C PHE A 188 -5.49 3.05 -16.60
N ALA A 189 -5.27 4.06 -15.78
CA ALA A 189 -5.30 5.46 -16.19
C ALA A 189 -4.21 5.79 -17.22
N HIS A 190 -3.04 5.14 -17.14
CA HIS A 190 -2.01 5.31 -18.17
C HIS A 190 -2.48 4.87 -19.56
N VAL A 191 -3.33 3.85 -19.64
CA VAL A 191 -3.94 3.43 -20.93
C VAL A 191 -5.06 4.39 -21.32
N GLU A 192 -5.97 4.73 -20.38
CA GLU A 192 -7.11 5.63 -20.61
C GLU A 192 -6.68 7.02 -21.12
N LYS A 193 -5.54 7.52 -20.62
CA LYS A 193 -4.96 8.83 -20.99
C LYS A 193 -3.95 8.76 -22.15
N GLU A 194 -3.82 7.60 -22.80
CA GLU A 194 -2.89 7.38 -23.93
C GLU A 194 -1.40 7.64 -23.57
N HIS A 195 -1.02 7.60 -22.30
CA HIS A 195 0.36 7.86 -21.87
C HIS A 195 1.34 6.88 -22.51
N ILE A 196 0.95 5.60 -22.62
CA ILE A 196 1.77 4.56 -23.23
C ILE A 196 2.01 4.86 -24.71
N ASP A 197 0.98 5.23 -25.45
CA ASP A 197 1.10 5.58 -26.87
C ASP A 197 2.03 6.78 -27.06
N GLN A 198 1.90 7.82 -26.23
CA GLN A 198 2.75 8.99 -26.29
C GLN A 198 4.23 8.67 -26.01
N ILE A 199 4.51 7.81 -25.02
CA ILE A 199 5.87 7.37 -24.68
C ILE A 199 6.48 6.54 -25.82
N MET A 200 5.68 5.73 -26.51
CA MET A 200 6.15 4.91 -27.63
C MET A 200 6.36 5.71 -28.92
N LEU A 201 5.57 6.75 -29.15
CA LEU A 201 5.62 7.54 -30.38
C LEU A 201 6.73 8.58 -30.40
N ARG A 202 7.17 9.09 -29.26
CA ARG A 202 8.16 10.16 -29.15
C ARG A 202 8.93 10.14 -27.83
N PRO A 203 10.12 10.74 -27.79
CA PRO A 203 10.80 11.01 -26.52
C PRO A 203 9.93 11.89 -25.61
N VAL A 204 9.70 11.45 -24.37
CA VAL A 204 8.96 12.16 -23.34
C VAL A 204 9.93 12.64 -22.26
N GLY A 205 9.95 13.95 -22.01
CA GLY A 205 10.82 14.58 -21.03
C GLY A 205 10.39 14.27 -19.58
N SER A 206 11.31 14.49 -18.62
CA SER A 206 11.06 14.21 -17.19
C SER A 206 9.85 14.94 -16.62
N GLN A 207 9.66 16.21 -16.99
CA GLN A 207 8.51 16.98 -16.48
C GLN A 207 7.18 16.43 -17.01
N GLU A 208 7.15 16.08 -18.28
CA GLU A 208 5.97 15.51 -18.91
C GLU A 208 5.63 14.12 -18.31
N ARG A 209 6.64 13.29 -18.01
CA ARG A 209 6.43 12.03 -17.30
C ARG A 209 5.82 12.24 -15.92
N LYS A 210 6.29 13.25 -15.18
CA LYS A 210 5.69 13.61 -13.87
C LYS A 210 4.24 14.08 -14.01
N VAL A 211 3.88 14.73 -15.11
CA VAL A 211 2.47 15.09 -15.40
C VAL A 211 1.64 13.83 -15.63
N PHE A 212 2.14 12.89 -16.43
CA PHE A 212 1.44 11.62 -16.68
C PHE A 212 1.17 10.83 -15.40
N GLU A 213 2.17 10.75 -14.53
CA GLU A 213 2.02 10.09 -13.22
C GLU A 213 0.99 10.78 -12.32
N LYS A 214 1.02 12.13 -12.31
CA LYS A 214 0.02 12.90 -11.56
C LYS A 214 -1.39 12.68 -12.11
N GLU A 215 -1.55 12.68 -13.43
CA GLU A 215 -2.84 12.42 -14.07
C GLU A 215 -3.34 11.01 -13.80
N ALA A 216 -2.44 10.02 -13.73
CA ALA A 216 -2.76 8.65 -13.39
C ALA A 216 -3.18 8.53 -11.92
N ASP A 217 -2.48 9.18 -10.98
CA ASP A 217 -2.88 9.25 -9.57
C ASP A 217 -4.25 9.90 -9.39
N ASP A 218 -4.45 11.09 -9.97
CA ASP A 218 -5.70 11.84 -9.85
C ASP A 218 -6.89 11.01 -10.39
N ARG A 219 -6.68 10.32 -11.52
CA ARG A 219 -7.72 9.47 -12.12
C ARG A 219 -8.00 8.22 -11.28
N ALA A 220 -6.97 7.58 -10.74
CA ALA A 220 -7.13 6.43 -9.84
C ALA A 220 -7.91 6.80 -8.58
N ILE A 221 -7.55 7.92 -7.96
CA ILE A 221 -8.27 8.48 -6.79
C ILE A 221 -9.72 8.75 -7.16
N GLU A 222 -10.00 9.44 -8.25
CA GLU A 222 -11.36 9.74 -8.71
C GLU A 222 -12.19 8.45 -8.88
N LEU A 223 -11.66 7.46 -9.59
CA LEU A 223 -12.35 6.18 -9.82
C LEU A 223 -12.70 5.48 -8.51
N MET A 224 -11.78 5.45 -7.56
CA MET A 224 -12.02 4.82 -6.26
C MET A 224 -12.99 5.60 -5.39
N LEU A 225 -12.90 6.94 -5.36
CA LEU A 225 -13.81 7.78 -4.59
C LEU A 225 -15.26 7.68 -5.08
N GLN A 226 -15.46 7.49 -6.40
CA GLN A 226 -16.77 7.19 -6.98
C GLN A 226 -17.36 5.84 -6.49
N GLY A 227 -16.53 4.94 -5.99
CA GLY A 227 -16.92 3.66 -5.41
C GLY A 227 -17.36 3.73 -3.94
N LYS A 228 -17.25 4.90 -3.29
CA LYS A 228 -17.69 5.09 -1.90
C LYS A 228 -19.21 4.92 -1.77
N ASN A 229 -19.63 4.25 -0.71
CA ASN A 229 -21.04 3.90 -0.47
C ASN A 229 -21.45 4.01 1.01
N GLY A 230 -20.67 4.71 1.82
CA GLY A 230 -20.87 4.89 3.26
C GLY A 230 -20.37 3.71 4.12
N LYS A 231 -20.22 2.52 3.56
CA LYS A 231 -19.75 1.33 4.30
C LYS A 231 -18.25 1.06 4.13
N ASN A 232 -17.73 1.34 2.95
CA ASN A 232 -16.33 1.06 2.59
C ASN A 232 -15.45 2.31 2.54
N ASP A 233 -15.99 3.50 2.78
CA ASP A 233 -15.32 4.79 2.57
C ASP A 233 -13.96 4.85 3.26
N LYS A 234 -13.90 4.49 4.55
CA LYS A 234 -12.63 4.49 5.29
C LYS A 234 -11.63 3.45 4.78
N SER A 235 -12.10 2.32 4.30
CA SER A 235 -11.20 1.29 3.73
C SER A 235 -10.62 1.74 2.39
N ILE A 236 -11.39 2.48 1.59
CA ILE A 236 -10.92 3.10 0.35
C ILE A 236 -9.85 4.15 0.68
N ASP A 237 -10.15 5.10 1.58
CA ASP A 237 -9.21 6.17 1.93
C ASP A 237 -7.89 5.62 2.49
N LEU A 238 -7.98 4.67 3.41
CA LEU A 238 -6.78 4.03 3.99
C LEU A 238 -6.02 3.18 2.98
N GLY A 239 -6.71 2.49 2.08
CA GLY A 239 -6.07 1.71 1.03
C GLY A 239 -5.26 2.59 0.09
N ILE A 240 -5.81 3.71 -0.38
CA ILE A 240 -5.09 4.70 -1.20
C ILE A 240 -3.88 5.25 -0.44
N LEU A 241 -4.08 5.68 0.81
CA LEU A 241 -2.99 6.19 1.64
C LEU A 241 -1.85 5.18 1.78
N ILE A 242 -2.18 3.92 2.12
CA ILE A 242 -1.18 2.85 2.30
C ILE A 242 -0.44 2.59 0.98
N GLY A 243 -1.15 2.55 -0.15
CA GLY A 243 -0.56 2.40 -1.47
C GLY A 243 0.49 3.47 -1.74
N LEU A 244 0.16 4.74 -1.52
CA LEU A 244 1.07 5.87 -1.69
C LEU A 244 2.22 5.86 -0.69
N CYS A 245 1.93 5.72 0.61
CA CYS A 245 2.94 5.75 1.67
C CYS A 245 3.91 4.58 1.62
N SER A 246 3.50 3.43 1.08
CA SER A 246 4.39 2.28 0.92
C SER A 246 5.62 2.59 0.07
N MET A 247 5.54 3.57 -0.81
CA MET A 247 6.66 3.97 -1.66
C MET A 247 7.77 4.70 -0.89
N LEU A 248 7.52 5.23 0.31
CA LEU A 248 8.53 5.88 1.17
C LEU A 248 9.71 4.96 1.49
N TYR A 249 9.48 3.65 1.65
CA TYR A 249 10.51 2.72 2.10
C TYR A 249 11.50 2.26 1.03
N PHE A 250 11.29 2.70 -0.21
CA PHE A 250 12.21 2.40 -1.33
C PHE A 250 13.45 3.30 -1.33
N SER A 251 13.41 4.45 -0.66
CA SER A 251 14.51 5.44 -0.65
C SER A 251 14.52 6.24 0.65
N GLU A 252 15.70 6.76 1.00
CA GLU A 252 15.88 7.76 2.06
C GLU A 252 15.38 9.15 1.66
N SER A 253 14.98 9.33 0.41
CA SER A 253 14.42 10.57 -0.13
C SER A 253 13.01 10.33 -0.66
N THR A 254 12.14 11.31 -0.50
CA THR A 254 10.81 11.30 -1.11
C THR A 254 10.84 11.60 -2.61
N SER A 255 12.00 11.98 -3.16
CA SER A 255 12.14 12.34 -4.58
C SER A 255 11.69 11.21 -5.50
N GLY A 256 10.76 11.49 -6.37
CA GLY A 256 10.31 10.61 -7.46
C GLY A 256 11.29 10.51 -8.62
N GLY A 257 12.45 11.17 -8.52
CA GLY A 257 13.48 11.18 -9.54
C GLY A 257 13.03 11.84 -10.85
N LYS A 258 13.36 11.20 -11.98
CA LYS A 258 13.07 11.74 -13.31
C LYS A 258 11.66 11.38 -13.81
N HIS A 259 11.03 10.38 -13.24
CA HIS A 259 9.81 9.81 -13.82
C HIS A 259 8.56 10.08 -12.99
N HIS A 260 8.65 10.13 -11.69
CA HIS A 260 7.49 10.28 -10.80
C HIS A 260 7.52 11.62 -10.06
N PRO A 261 6.38 12.16 -9.64
CA PRO A 261 6.31 13.19 -8.61
C PRO A 261 6.90 12.69 -7.29
N ASP A 262 7.27 13.62 -6.43
CA ASP A 262 7.77 13.25 -5.11
C ASP A 262 6.68 12.57 -4.27
N THR A 263 7.05 11.53 -3.52
CA THR A 263 6.09 10.72 -2.77
C THR A 263 5.28 11.53 -1.76
N ASP A 264 5.91 12.46 -1.05
CA ASP A 264 5.22 13.36 -0.13
C ASP A 264 4.19 14.26 -0.84
N VAL A 265 4.49 14.74 -2.04
CA VAL A 265 3.56 15.54 -2.87
C VAL A 265 2.35 14.68 -3.28
N ARG A 266 2.55 13.42 -3.67
CA ARG A 266 1.47 12.49 -4.00
C ARG A 266 0.55 12.25 -2.81
N ILE A 267 1.13 12.05 -1.62
CA ILE A 267 0.36 11.84 -0.37
C ILE A 267 -0.46 13.08 -0.02
N VAL A 268 0.13 14.27 -0.08
CA VAL A 268 -0.58 15.53 0.21
C VAL A 268 -1.69 15.75 -0.80
N ASN A 269 -1.43 15.56 -2.10
CA ASN A 269 -2.45 15.69 -3.14
C ASN A 269 -3.68 14.80 -2.90
N PHE A 270 -3.47 13.58 -2.45
CA PHE A 270 -4.57 12.69 -2.07
C PHE A 270 -5.33 13.20 -0.83
N LEU A 271 -4.60 13.55 0.24
CA LEU A 271 -5.22 14.03 1.48
C LEU A 271 -6.02 15.33 1.27
N ASP A 272 -5.54 16.22 0.40
CA ASP A 272 -6.25 17.45 0.02
C ASP A 272 -7.54 17.14 -0.73
N GLN A 273 -7.56 16.11 -1.60
CA GLN A 273 -8.75 15.72 -2.34
C GLN A 273 -9.85 15.15 -1.44
N ILE A 274 -9.51 14.37 -0.42
CA ILE A 274 -10.51 13.79 0.50
C ILE A 274 -10.84 14.71 1.67
N ASN A 275 -10.00 15.71 1.95
CA ASN A 275 -10.15 16.70 3.01
C ASN A 275 -10.64 16.09 4.34
N PRO A 276 -9.89 15.18 4.98
CA PRO A 276 -10.32 14.49 6.19
C PRO A 276 -10.44 15.45 7.37
N SER A 277 -11.36 15.17 8.30
CA SER A 277 -11.47 15.95 9.54
C SER A 277 -10.18 15.87 10.35
N ASN A 278 -9.94 16.83 11.23
CA ASN A 278 -8.70 16.91 12.01
C ASN A 278 -8.49 15.70 12.93
N ASP A 279 -9.58 15.07 13.37
CA ASP A 279 -9.60 13.89 14.24
C ASP A 279 -9.62 12.57 13.46
N ASP A 280 -9.53 12.61 12.12
CA ASP A 280 -9.55 11.40 11.30
C ASP A 280 -8.31 10.52 11.56
N PRO A 281 -8.50 9.20 11.80
CA PRO A 281 -7.40 8.26 12.00
C PRO A 281 -6.36 8.24 10.88
N ILE A 282 -6.71 8.68 9.70
CA ILE A 282 -5.82 8.73 8.53
C ILE A 282 -4.55 9.54 8.80
N TRP A 283 -4.65 10.62 9.58
CA TRP A 283 -3.50 11.45 9.95
C TRP A 283 -2.50 10.72 10.83
N GLY A 284 -3.01 9.94 11.80
CA GLY A 284 -2.18 9.11 12.68
C GLY A 284 -1.46 8.00 11.93
N ILE A 285 -2.14 7.36 10.97
CA ILE A 285 -1.55 6.32 10.12
C ILE A 285 -0.50 6.94 9.19
N ALA A 286 -0.78 8.08 8.56
CA ALA A 286 0.20 8.79 7.74
C ALA A 286 1.45 9.18 8.56
N GLY A 287 1.26 9.73 9.76
CA GLY A 287 2.35 10.05 10.69
C GLY A 287 3.19 8.83 11.06
N LEU A 288 2.56 7.68 11.29
CA LEU A 288 3.25 6.42 11.58
C LEU A 288 4.12 5.95 10.40
N PHE A 289 3.65 6.08 9.15
CA PHE A 289 4.47 5.78 7.97
C PHE A 289 5.74 6.65 7.95
N PHE A 290 5.63 7.94 8.18
CA PHE A 290 6.78 8.83 8.23
C PHE A 290 7.72 8.52 9.41
N LYS A 291 7.17 8.16 10.57
CA LYS A 291 7.98 7.77 11.73
C LYS A 291 8.82 6.52 11.45
N ILE A 292 8.21 5.49 10.88
CA ILE A 292 8.92 4.25 10.53
C ILE A 292 9.93 4.48 9.39
N TRP A 293 9.63 5.39 8.46
CA TRP A 293 10.55 5.80 7.40
C TRP A 293 11.77 6.53 7.97
N ASP A 294 11.56 7.47 8.90
CA ASP A 294 12.64 8.13 9.65
C ASP A 294 13.54 7.13 10.36
N ASP A 295 12.94 6.17 11.09
CA ASP A 295 13.68 5.13 11.81
C ASP A 295 14.47 4.20 10.87
N GLN A 296 13.95 3.91 9.67
CA GLN A 296 14.63 3.05 8.70
C GLN A 296 15.89 3.67 8.12
N PHE A 297 15.86 4.96 7.83
CA PHE A 297 16.93 5.66 7.13
C PHE A 297 17.70 6.62 8.03
N ASN A 298 17.39 6.69 9.34
CA ASN A 298 18.01 7.59 10.31
C ASN A 298 17.95 9.04 9.83
N LEU A 299 16.75 9.49 9.44
CA LEU A 299 16.57 10.82 8.87
C LEU A 299 16.69 11.93 9.91
N ASN A 300 16.63 11.56 11.20
CA ASN A 300 16.76 12.46 12.36
C ASN A 300 15.68 13.54 12.41
N PHE A 301 14.42 13.19 12.16
CA PHE A 301 13.30 14.10 12.37
C PHE A 301 13.06 14.34 13.85
N VAL A 302 12.61 15.54 14.17
CA VAL A 302 12.21 15.91 15.52
C VAL A 302 10.76 15.49 15.75
N TRP A 303 10.56 14.56 16.68
CA TRP A 303 9.23 14.07 17.06
C TRP A 303 8.83 14.68 18.40
N PRO A 304 7.58 15.18 18.53
CA PRO A 304 7.11 15.72 19.80
C PRO A 304 6.93 14.60 20.82
N THR A 305 7.13 14.92 22.09
CA THR A 305 6.92 13.99 23.22
C THR A 305 5.44 13.74 23.52
N GLN A 306 4.58 14.69 23.14
CA GLN A 306 3.13 14.59 23.24
C GLN A 306 2.50 14.97 21.91
N ILE A 307 1.53 14.18 21.49
CA ILE A 307 0.79 14.39 20.24
C ILE A 307 -0.64 14.73 20.62
N ASN A 308 -1.03 15.99 20.38
CA ASN A 308 -2.39 16.48 20.64
C ASN A 308 -3.25 16.46 19.36
N ASP A 309 -2.62 16.61 18.21
CA ASP A 309 -3.25 16.66 16.90
C ASP A 309 -2.37 15.94 15.86
N PHE A 310 -2.87 14.85 15.30
CA PHE A 310 -2.14 14.06 14.29
C PHE A 310 -2.00 14.78 12.96
N LYS A 311 -2.94 15.65 12.60
CA LYS A 311 -2.85 16.47 11.40
C LYS A 311 -1.72 17.48 11.53
N GLU A 312 -1.62 18.14 12.68
CA GLU A 312 -0.50 19.05 12.97
C GLU A 312 0.84 18.31 12.94
N LEU A 313 0.91 17.12 13.57
CA LEU A 313 2.10 16.27 13.52
C LEU A 313 2.52 15.94 12.09
N PHE A 314 1.56 15.54 11.24
CA PHE A 314 1.81 15.22 9.85
C PHE A 314 2.41 16.41 9.09
N TYR A 315 1.81 17.60 9.16
CA TYR A 315 2.32 18.79 8.48
C TYR A 315 3.66 19.27 9.03
N ASN A 316 3.90 19.15 10.34
CA ASN A 316 5.20 19.44 10.94
C ASN A 316 6.29 18.48 10.43
N THR A 317 5.94 17.22 10.18
CA THR A 317 6.85 16.25 9.58
C THR A 317 7.12 16.57 8.11
N LEU A 318 6.11 16.92 7.34
CA LEU A 318 6.28 17.35 5.94
C LEU A 318 7.21 18.57 5.82
N LYS A 319 7.09 19.53 6.71
CA LYS A 319 8.00 20.68 6.74
C LYS A 319 9.46 20.24 6.91
N GLN A 320 9.72 19.24 7.75
CA GLN A 320 11.08 18.71 7.92
C GLN A 320 11.56 17.97 6.65
N VAL A 321 10.67 17.28 5.94
CA VAL A 321 10.97 16.67 4.62
C VAL A 321 11.36 17.76 3.62
N GLU A 322 10.58 18.84 3.51
CA GLU A 322 10.89 19.97 2.62
C GLU A 322 12.23 20.64 2.95
N ASP A 323 12.51 20.84 4.24
CA ASP A 323 13.76 21.45 4.69
C ASP A 323 14.98 20.56 4.38
N LYS A 324 14.82 19.24 4.40
CA LYS A 324 15.84 18.29 3.92
C LYS A 324 16.07 18.39 2.42
N LYS A 325 15.01 18.44 1.63
CA LYS A 325 15.10 18.58 0.16
C LYS A 325 15.84 19.85 -0.27
N LYS A 326 15.70 20.94 0.48
CA LYS A 326 16.40 22.20 0.19
C LYS A 326 17.91 22.15 0.49
N LYS A 327 18.35 21.16 1.30
CA LYS A 327 19.74 21.00 1.72
C LYS A 327 20.50 19.93 0.93
N SER A 328 19.80 19.08 0.20
CA SER A 328 20.36 18.05 -0.70
C SER A 328 20.49 18.55 -2.14
#